data_dc52c4dbeda0e48a40bdb67a91a416c3
#
_entry.id   dc52c4dbeda0e48a40bdb67a91a416c3
#
_cell.length_a   1.000
_cell.length_b   1.000
_cell.length_c   1.000
_cell.angle_alpha   90.00
_cell.angle_beta   90.00
_cell.angle_gamma   90.00
#
_symmetry.space_group_name_H-M   'P 1'
#
loop_
_entity.id
_entity.type
_entity.pdbx_description
1 polymer ?
#
loop_
_entity_poly.entity_id
_entity_poly.type
_entity_poly.pdbx_seq_one_letter_code
_entity_poly.pdbx_strand_id
1 'polypeptide(L)'
;MKRIFSIALAALMLVSLFTFVSCDKNDGKYTVGVVQLVQHPALDAATQGFIDALEKELGKENVTILNENASNDPNACTTIVTNFVSKKVDLIMANATPALQAAVNGTKDIPVLGTSITEYGVALGIENFNGLVGGNVSGTSDLAPLDQQANMIVDLFPDAEKVSLLYCSAEPNSKYQVEEIRRQLVNLGLKDANIKDFAFTDSNDVSVQAAAAAAFADVIYIPTDNTAASCAETINGLIGNTPVIAGEQGICKGCGVATLSIDYYVLGVATGKMAAKIL
;
A
#
# COMPACT_ATOMS: atom_id res chain seq x y z
N MET A 1 -26.07 -61.54 -34.24
CA MET A 1 -25.57 -60.22 -34.74
C MET A 1 -26.14 -59.02 -34.00
N LYS A 2 -27.46 -58.87 -33.76
CA LYS A 2 -28.03 -57.70 -33.05
C LYS A 2 -27.55 -57.47 -31.58
N ARG A 3 -27.28 -58.55 -30.82
CA ARG A 3 -26.81 -58.47 -29.43
C ARG A 3 -25.32 -58.05 -29.28
N ILE A 4 -24.50 -58.38 -30.29
CA ILE A 4 -23.05 -57.98 -30.31
C ILE A 4 -22.91 -56.50 -30.66
N PHE A 5 -23.79 -55.99 -31.52
CA PHE A 5 -23.82 -54.57 -31.88
C PHE A 5 -24.26 -53.66 -30.69
N SER A 6 -25.21 -54.15 -29.87
CA SER A 6 -25.65 -53.42 -28.67
C SER A 6 -24.60 -53.36 -27.58
N ILE A 7 -23.79 -54.40 -27.41
CA ILE A 7 -22.69 -54.39 -26.41
C ILE A 7 -21.54 -53.54 -26.90
N ALA A 8 -21.22 -53.51 -28.19
CA ALA A 8 -20.18 -52.63 -28.72
C ALA A 8 -20.58 -51.15 -28.66
N LEU A 9 -21.87 -50.80 -28.82
CA LEU A 9 -22.35 -49.42 -28.71
C LEU A 9 -22.39 -48.96 -27.24
N ALA A 10 -22.71 -49.84 -26.30
CA ALA A 10 -22.67 -49.49 -24.86
C ALA A 10 -21.23 -49.34 -24.35
N ALA A 11 -20.27 -50.12 -24.86
CA ALA A 11 -18.86 -49.99 -24.52
C ALA A 11 -18.26 -48.65 -25.09
N LEU A 12 -18.73 -48.22 -26.28
CA LEU A 12 -18.29 -46.94 -26.86
C LEU A 12 -18.84 -45.73 -26.10
N MET A 13 -20.05 -45.79 -25.51
CA MET A 13 -20.59 -44.73 -24.68
C MET A 13 -19.95 -44.67 -23.29
N LEU A 14 -19.44 -45.76 -22.75
CA LEU A 14 -18.72 -45.79 -21.50
C LEU A 14 -17.30 -45.22 -21.61
N VAL A 15 -16.67 -45.29 -22.77
CA VAL A 15 -15.35 -44.70 -23.01
C VAL A 15 -15.44 -43.17 -23.23
N SER A 16 -16.59 -42.65 -23.70
CA SER A 16 -16.80 -41.21 -23.87
C SER A 16 -17.10 -40.44 -22.57
N LEU A 17 -17.39 -41.14 -21.45
CA LEU A 17 -17.64 -40.53 -20.15
C LEU A 17 -16.37 -40.30 -19.32
N PHE A 18 -15.20 -40.79 -19.77
CA PHE A 18 -13.93 -40.63 -19.05
C PHE A 18 -13.00 -39.52 -19.57
N THR A 19 -13.45 -38.74 -20.57
CA THR A 19 -12.58 -37.71 -21.18
C THR A 19 -12.90 -36.26 -20.75
N PHE A 20 -13.67 -36.03 -19.71
CA PHE A 20 -13.86 -34.68 -19.12
C PHE A 20 -13.45 -34.59 -17.67
N VAL A 21 -12.41 -35.29 -17.26
CA VAL A 21 -11.56 -34.76 -16.21
C VAL A 21 -10.45 -34.00 -16.94
N SER A 22 -10.77 -32.80 -17.40
CA SER A 22 -9.75 -31.77 -17.54
C SER A 22 -9.24 -31.51 -16.15
N CYS A 23 -8.24 -32.26 -15.71
CA CYS A 23 -7.28 -31.71 -14.82
C CYS A 23 -6.74 -30.48 -15.57
N ASP A 24 -7.16 -29.30 -15.19
CA ASP A 24 -6.29 -28.13 -15.30
C ASP A 24 -5.01 -28.55 -14.57
N LYS A 25 -4.08 -29.09 -15.32
CA LYS A 25 -2.70 -29.08 -14.95
C LYS A 25 -2.38 -27.60 -14.91
N ASN A 26 -2.46 -27.01 -13.73
CA ASN A 26 -1.73 -25.82 -13.40
C ASN A 26 -0.32 -26.13 -13.89
N ASP A 27 0.12 -25.50 -14.99
CA ASP A 27 1.45 -25.73 -15.60
C ASP A 27 2.57 -25.30 -14.65
N GLY A 28 2.28 -25.20 -13.34
CA GLY A 28 3.18 -24.68 -12.31
C GLY A 28 3.44 -23.18 -12.48
N LYS A 29 2.62 -22.48 -13.27
CA LYS A 29 2.73 -21.04 -13.49
C LYS A 29 1.64 -20.30 -12.75
N TYR A 30 2.08 -19.33 -11.96
CA TYR A 30 1.19 -18.48 -11.19
C TYR A 30 0.99 -17.13 -11.89
N THR A 31 -0.20 -16.58 -11.83
CA THR A 31 -0.51 -15.23 -12.28
C THR A 31 -0.78 -14.35 -11.05
N VAL A 32 0.03 -13.33 -10.84
CA VAL A 32 -0.07 -12.42 -9.69
C VAL A 32 -0.43 -11.03 -10.18
N GLY A 33 -1.53 -10.49 -9.64
CA GLY A 33 -1.92 -9.10 -9.87
C GLY A 33 -1.24 -8.18 -8.85
N VAL A 34 -0.63 -7.11 -9.33
CA VAL A 34 -0.08 -6.04 -8.50
C VAL A 34 -0.85 -4.76 -8.80
N VAL A 35 -1.55 -4.23 -7.81
CA VAL A 35 -2.22 -2.93 -7.90
C VAL A 35 -1.49 -1.93 -7.01
N GLN A 36 -0.82 -0.96 -7.63
CA GLN A 36 -0.13 0.14 -6.97
C GLN A 36 -0.97 1.41 -7.08
N LEU A 37 -1.18 2.13 -5.96
CA LEU A 37 -2.01 3.33 -5.93
C LEU A 37 -1.46 4.42 -6.85
N VAL A 38 -0.18 4.76 -6.71
CA VAL A 38 0.46 5.87 -7.42
C VAL A 38 1.96 5.60 -7.57
N GLN A 39 2.57 6.25 -8.52
CA GLN A 39 4.02 6.18 -8.73
C GLN A 39 4.74 7.20 -7.84
N HIS A 40 5.54 6.71 -6.91
CA HIS A 40 6.55 7.46 -6.16
C HIS A 40 7.60 6.51 -5.56
N PRO A 41 8.78 7.02 -5.15
CA PRO A 41 9.93 6.17 -4.83
C PRO A 41 9.68 5.05 -3.82
N ALA A 42 8.86 5.29 -2.77
CA ALA A 42 8.59 4.28 -1.74
C ALA A 42 7.74 3.12 -2.30
N LEU A 43 6.60 3.42 -2.96
CA LEU A 43 5.74 2.38 -3.53
C LEU A 43 6.43 1.63 -4.67
N ASP A 44 7.22 2.33 -5.50
CA ASP A 44 7.99 1.70 -6.58
C ASP A 44 9.02 0.71 -6.01
N ALA A 45 9.71 1.09 -4.93
CA ALA A 45 10.65 0.22 -4.24
C ALA A 45 9.96 -1.02 -3.62
N ALA A 46 8.78 -0.84 -2.99
CA ALA A 46 8.01 -1.95 -2.43
C ALA A 46 7.52 -2.91 -3.52
N THR A 47 7.01 -2.39 -4.64
CA THR A 47 6.63 -3.21 -5.79
C THR A 47 7.81 -3.98 -6.36
N GLN A 48 8.96 -3.32 -6.54
CA GLN A 48 10.15 -3.97 -7.07
C GLN A 48 10.66 -5.07 -6.13
N GLY A 49 10.74 -4.78 -4.82
CA GLY A 49 11.15 -5.78 -3.83
C GLY A 49 10.22 -7.00 -3.78
N PHE A 50 8.91 -6.78 -3.94
CA PHE A 50 7.92 -7.86 -4.04
C PHE A 50 8.18 -8.75 -5.26
N ILE A 51 8.35 -8.14 -6.44
CA ILE A 51 8.59 -8.86 -7.71
C ILE A 51 9.88 -9.65 -7.63
N ASP A 52 10.98 -9.01 -7.21
CA ASP A 52 12.30 -9.65 -7.12
C ASP A 52 12.28 -10.86 -6.17
N ALA A 53 11.63 -10.73 -5.03
CA ALA A 53 11.52 -11.83 -4.07
C ALA A 53 10.66 -12.97 -4.60
N LEU A 54 9.52 -12.65 -5.23
CA LEU A 54 8.61 -13.66 -5.77
C LEU A 54 9.27 -14.44 -6.92
N GLU A 55 9.89 -13.74 -7.87
CA GLU A 55 10.63 -14.36 -8.98
C GLU A 55 11.82 -15.19 -8.49
N LYS A 56 12.48 -14.76 -7.42
CA LYS A 56 13.59 -15.52 -6.81
C LYS A 56 13.13 -16.82 -6.15
N GLU A 57 12.00 -16.79 -5.44
CA GLU A 57 11.51 -17.93 -4.66
C GLU A 57 10.84 -18.99 -5.57
N LEU A 58 10.09 -18.56 -6.59
CA LEU A 58 9.30 -19.45 -7.45
C LEU A 58 9.95 -19.75 -8.81
N GLY A 59 10.93 -18.95 -9.23
CA GLY A 59 11.48 -18.94 -10.59
C GLY A 59 10.69 -17.99 -11.48
N LYS A 60 11.42 -17.14 -12.20
CA LYS A 60 10.83 -16.10 -13.08
C LYS A 60 9.92 -16.69 -14.16
N GLU A 61 10.28 -17.87 -14.68
CA GLU A 61 9.51 -18.59 -15.71
C GLU A 61 8.17 -19.16 -15.20
N ASN A 62 8.01 -19.25 -13.87
CA ASN A 62 6.83 -19.81 -13.24
C ASN A 62 5.84 -18.75 -12.74
N VAL A 63 6.16 -17.44 -12.90
CA VAL A 63 5.32 -16.35 -12.43
C VAL A 63 5.05 -15.37 -13.56
N THR A 64 3.78 -15.03 -13.77
CA THR A 64 3.35 -13.92 -14.61
C THR A 64 2.85 -12.79 -13.72
N ILE A 65 3.46 -11.62 -13.80
CA ILE A 65 3.08 -10.47 -13.00
C ILE A 65 2.31 -9.47 -13.86
N LEU A 66 1.09 -9.15 -13.43
CA LEU A 66 0.25 -8.10 -13.98
C LEU A 66 0.40 -6.88 -13.08
N ASN A 67 1.33 -5.98 -13.44
CA ASN A 67 1.63 -4.79 -12.63
C ASN A 67 0.90 -3.57 -13.19
N GLU A 68 -0.05 -3.04 -12.43
CA GLU A 68 -0.92 -1.94 -12.83
C GLU A 68 -0.86 -0.78 -11.81
N ASN A 69 -0.86 0.45 -12.32
CA ASN A 69 -0.82 1.67 -11.52
C ASN A 69 -2.13 2.46 -11.64
N ALA A 70 -2.69 2.86 -10.51
CA ALA A 70 -3.98 3.53 -10.43
C ALA A 70 -3.88 5.07 -10.56
N SER A 71 -2.69 5.63 -10.72
CA SER A 71 -2.48 7.08 -10.90
C SER A 71 -3.12 7.96 -9.82
N ASN A 72 -3.09 7.48 -8.58
CA ASN A 72 -3.68 8.11 -7.39
C ASN A 72 -5.23 8.20 -7.42
N ASP A 73 -5.89 7.32 -8.19
CA ASP A 73 -7.35 7.24 -8.23
C ASP A 73 -7.85 5.93 -7.59
N PRO A 74 -8.55 5.99 -6.44
CA PRO A 74 -9.15 4.81 -5.80
C PRO A 74 -10.17 4.06 -6.69
N ASN A 75 -10.86 4.76 -7.62
CA ASN A 75 -11.77 4.11 -8.57
C ASN A 75 -10.99 3.30 -9.61
N ALA A 76 -9.83 3.79 -10.03
CA ALA A 76 -8.93 3.03 -10.89
C ALA A 76 -8.42 1.77 -10.17
N CYS A 77 -8.10 1.82 -8.86
CA CYS A 77 -7.78 0.63 -8.08
C CYS A 77 -8.90 -0.42 -8.16
N THR A 78 -10.17 0.01 -8.00
CA THR A 78 -11.33 -0.89 -8.11
C THR A 78 -11.45 -1.51 -9.49
N THR A 79 -11.20 -0.75 -10.54
CA THR A 79 -11.23 -1.24 -11.93
C THR A 79 -10.13 -2.27 -12.19
N ILE A 80 -8.90 -2.00 -11.73
CA ILE A 80 -7.74 -2.90 -11.83
C ILE A 80 -8.04 -4.22 -11.12
N VAL A 81 -8.52 -4.15 -9.87
CA VAL A 81 -8.87 -5.35 -9.09
C VAL A 81 -9.97 -6.17 -9.79
N THR A 82 -11.00 -5.51 -10.32
CA THR A 82 -12.07 -6.19 -11.08
C THR A 82 -11.50 -6.96 -12.27
N ASN A 83 -10.52 -6.37 -12.97
CA ASN A 83 -9.83 -7.04 -14.07
C ASN A 83 -9.01 -8.25 -13.58
N PHE A 84 -8.33 -8.15 -12.43
CA PHE A 84 -7.59 -9.28 -11.85
C PHE A 84 -8.52 -10.43 -11.46
N VAL A 85 -9.65 -10.12 -10.82
CA VAL A 85 -10.67 -11.12 -10.45
C VAL A 85 -11.22 -11.81 -11.71
N SER A 86 -11.52 -11.05 -12.76
CA SER A 86 -12.02 -11.60 -14.04
C SER A 86 -10.99 -12.51 -14.72
N LYS A 87 -9.70 -12.19 -14.59
CA LYS A 87 -8.59 -13.01 -15.10
C LYS A 87 -8.26 -14.20 -14.19
N LYS A 88 -8.91 -14.29 -13.02
CA LYS A 88 -8.68 -15.34 -12.01
C LYS A 88 -7.20 -15.44 -11.60
N VAL A 89 -6.59 -14.30 -11.28
CA VAL A 89 -5.21 -14.31 -10.76
C VAL A 89 -5.12 -15.14 -9.47
N ASP A 90 -3.97 -15.75 -9.22
CA ASP A 90 -3.75 -16.64 -8.07
C ASP A 90 -3.53 -15.86 -6.77
N LEU A 91 -3.09 -14.61 -6.85
CA LEU A 91 -2.85 -13.71 -5.72
C LEU A 91 -2.92 -12.25 -6.17
N ILE A 92 -3.40 -11.37 -5.30
CA ILE A 92 -3.35 -9.91 -5.49
C ILE A 92 -2.43 -9.30 -4.44
N MET A 93 -1.41 -8.57 -4.88
CA MET A 93 -0.63 -7.67 -4.04
C MET A 93 -1.18 -6.25 -4.19
N ALA A 94 -1.58 -5.66 -3.08
CA ALA A 94 -2.15 -4.32 -3.00
C ALA A 94 -1.16 -3.38 -2.31
N ASN A 95 -0.63 -2.40 -3.05
CA ASN A 95 0.37 -1.46 -2.58
C ASN A 95 -0.27 -0.11 -2.28
N ALA A 96 -0.35 0.23 -1.01
CA ALA A 96 -1.01 1.34 -0.34
C ALA A 96 -2.47 1.07 0.08
N THR A 97 -2.95 1.87 1.05
CA THR A 97 -4.28 1.72 1.69
C THR A 97 -5.46 1.70 0.71
N PRO A 98 -5.60 2.62 -0.26
CA PRO A 98 -6.73 2.56 -1.21
C PRO A 98 -6.69 1.32 -2.12
N ALA A 99 -5.50 0.85 -2.49
CA ALA A 99 -5.34 -0.38 -3.27
C ALA A 99 -5.77 -1.61 -2.45
N LEU A 100 -5.41 -1.67 -1.15
CA LEU A 100 -5.85 -2.72 -0.24
C LEU A 100 -7.38 -2.71 -0.07
N GLN A 101 -7.99 -1.55 0.15
CA GLN A 101 -9.43 -1.41 0.26
C GLN A 101 -10.15 -1.92 -0.99
N ALA A 102 -9.66 -1.55 -2.18
CA ALA A 102 -10.21 -2.05 -3.44
C ALA A 102 -10.09 -3.57 -3.56
N ALA A 103 -8.93 -4.15 -3.22
CA ALA A 103 -8.70 -5.59 -3.30
C ALA A 103 -9.61 -6.37 -2.33
N VAL A 104 -9.71 -5.93 -1.07
CA VAL A 104 -10.53 -6.58 -0.04
C VAL A 104 -12.03 -6.52 -0.38
N ASN A 105 -12.48 -5.43 -1.01
CA ASN A 105 -13.85 -5.28 -1.48
C ASN A 105 -14.14 -6.09 -2.75
N GLY A 106 -13.12 -6.28 -3.61
CA GLY A 106 -13.25 -6.92 -4.92
C GLY A 106 -13.28 -8.44 -4.88
N THR A 107 -12.68 -9.07 -3.86
CA THR A 107 -12.65 -10.54 -3.75
C THR A 107 -12.63 -11.02 -2.30
N LYS A 108 -13.24 -12.20 -2.08
CA LYS A 108 -13.17 -12.95 -0.81
C LYS A 108 -12.48 -14.30 -0.97
N ASP A 109 -12.13 -14.66 -2.20
CA ASP A 109 -11.59 -15.97 -2.55
C ASP A 109 -10.11 -15.90 -2.91
N ILE A 110 -9.69 -14.88 -3.70
CA ILE A 110 -8.31 -14.71 -4.10
C ILE A 110 -7.51 -14.16 -2.90
N PRO A 111 -6.37 -14.77 -2.53
CA PRO A 111 -5.48 -14.23 -1.50
C PRO A 111 -5.06 -12.79 -1.81
N VAL A 112 -5.16 -11.91 -0.81
CA VAL A 112 -4.76 -10.50 -0.90
C VAL A 112 -3.63 -10.24 0.09
N LEU A 113 -2.51 -9.74 -0.41
CA LEU A 113 -1.41 -9.25 0.42
C LEU A 113 -1.29 -7.74 0.29
N GLY A 114 -1.50 -7.03 1.42
CA GLY A 114 -1.19 -5.62 1.51
C GLY A 114 0.32 -5.39 1.69
N THR A 115 0.84 -4.34 1.08
CA THR A 115 2.17 -3.78 1.37
C THR A 115 2.07 -2.27 1.42
N SER A 116 2.98 -1.62 2.13
CA SER A 116 2.89 -0.16 2.38
C SER A 116 1.55 0.22 3.03
N ILE A 117 1.14 -0.55 4.01
CA ILE A 117 -0.09 -0.33 4.79
C ILE A 117 0.31 0.10 6.20
N THR A 118 -0.01 1.33 6.55
CA THR A 118 0.38 1.91 7.84
C THR A 118 -0.28 1.18 9.00
N GLU A 119 -1.62 1.05 8.98
CA GLU A 119 -2.38 0.39 10.04
C GLU A 119 -3.62 -0.29 9.43
N TYR A 120 -3.70 -1.62 9.55
CA TYR A 120 -4.75 -2.42 8.91
C TYR A 120 -6.14 -2.20 9.52
N GLY A 121 -6.22 -1.94 10.82
CA GLY A 121 -7.48 -1.66 11.49
C GLY A 121 -8.14 -0.40 10.92
N VAL A 122 -7.36 0.68 10.81
CA VAL A 122 -7.80 1.95 10.20
C VAL A 122 -8.10 1.77 8.71
N ALA A 123 -7.20 1.09 7.98
CA ALA A 123 -7.35 0.87 6.55
C ALA A 123 -8.66 0.13 6.20
N LEU A 124 -9.06 -0.83 7.03
CA LEU A 124 -10.20 -1.72 6.78
C LEU A 124 -11.40 -1.47 7.71
N GLY A 125 -11.33 -0.48 8.59
CA GLY A 125 -12.41 -0.17 9.55
C GLY A 125 -12.64 -1.28 10.58
N ILE A 126 -11.57 -1.97 11.02
CA ILE A 126 -11.65 -3.06 12.00
C ILE A 126 -11.55 -2.46 13.40
N GLU A 127 -12.66 -2.45 14.14
CA GLU A 127 -12.67 -2.01 15.53
C GLU A 127 -11.86 -2.97 16.42
N ASN A 128 -11.11 -2.40 17.38
CA ASN A 128 -10.26 -3.13 18.31
C ASN A 128 -9.28 -4.09 17.60
N PHE A 129 -8.66 -3.62 16.54
CA PHE A 129 -7.70 -4.40 15.75
C PHE A 129 -6.60 -5.00 16.64
N ASN A 130 -6.39 -6.30 16.54
CA ASN A 130 -5.45 -7.07 17.37
C ASN A 130 -4.25 -7.61 16.59
N GLY A 131 -3.99 -7.04 15.39
CA GLY A 131 -2.92 -7.49 14.49
C GLY A 131 -3.32 -8.59 13.51
N LEU A 132 -4.58 -9.05 13.52
CA LEU A 132 -5.08 -10.10 12.62
C LEU A 132 -6.25 -9.55 11.79
N VAL A 133 -6.09 -9.53 10.48
CA VAL A 133 -7.17 -9.18 9.55
C VAL A 133 -8.11 -10.36 9.34
N GLY A 134 -7.56 -11.54 9.08
CA GLY A 134 -8.31 -12.77 8.84
C GLY A 134 -8.85 -12.89 7.40
N GLY A 135 -9.62 -13.95 7.15
CA GLY A 135 -10.15 -14.25 5.83
C GLY A 135 -9.03 -14.54 4.81
N ASN A 136 -9.15 -13.96 3.63
CA ASN A 136 -8.18 -14.06 2.54
C ASN A 136 -7.13 -12.93 2.54
N VAL A 137 -6.99 -12.16 3.63
CA VAL A 137 -6.17 -10.93 3.69
C VAL A 137 -5.04 -11.07 4.70
N SER A 138 -3.83 -10.71 4.28
CA SER A 138 -2.65 -10.58 5.12
C SER A 138 -1.71 -9.53 4.54
N GLY A 139 -0.49 -9.39 5.04
CA GLY A 139 0.50 -8.49 4.45
C GLY A 139 1.52 -7.96 5.45
N THR A 140 2.16 -6.85 5.08
CA THR A 140 3.17 -6.15 5.86
C THR A 140 2.71 -4.74 6.19
N SER A 141 3.22 -4.18 7.31
CA SER A 141 2.92 -2.80 7.73
C SER A 141 4.17 -1.93 7.56
N ASP A 142 3.95 -0.68 7.15
CA ASP A 142 4.98 0.35 7.05
C ASP A 142 4.92 1.37 8.18
N LEU A 143 4.17 1.09 9.26
CA LEU A 143 4.06 2.00 10.39
C LEU A 143 5.43 2.25 11.01
N ALA A 144 5.94 3.45 10.80
CA ALA A 144 7.16 3.92 11.44
C ALA A 144 6.91 4.24 12.93
N PRO A 145 7.96 4.30 13.78
CA PRO A 145 7.81 4.65 15.18
C PRO A 145 7.48 6.14 15.33
N LEU A 146 6.20 6.47 15.37
CA LEU A 146 5.68 7.85 15.40
C LEU A 146 6.10 8.63 16.63
N ASP A 147 6.24 7.96 17.77
CA ASP A 147 6.79 8.56 19.00
C ASP A 147 8.23 9.06 18.78
N GLN A 148 9.05 8.28 18.09
CA GLN A 148 10.43 8.68 17.77
C GLN A 148 10.48 9.76 16.68
N GLN A 149 9.55 9.76 15.73
CA GLN A 149 9.42 10.85 14.76
C GLN A 149 9.05 12.18 15.46
N ALA A 150 8.15 12.13 16.44
CA ALA A 150 7.82 13.30 17.25
C ALA A 150 9.01 13.79 18.09
N ASN A 151 9.76 12.86 18.73
CA ASN A 151 11.00 13.19 19.43
C ASN A 151 12.00 13.86 18.51
N MET A 152 12.17 13.35 17.27
CA MET A 152 13.09 13.91 16.28
C MET A 152 12.75 15.38 15.94
N ILE A 153 11.46 15.76 15.92
CA ILE A 153 11.05 17.16 15.73
C ILE A 153 11.60 18.03 16.85
N VAL A 154 11.39 17.62 18.10
CA VAL A 154 11.82 18.39 19.29
C VAL A 154 13.34 18.41 19.43
N ASP A 155 14.01 17.30 19.15
CA ASP A 155 15.47 17.17 19.29
C ASP A 155 16.24 17.99 18.24
N LEU A 156 15.76 17.97 16.98
CA LEU A 156 16.40 18.71 15.88
C LEU A 156 16.03 20.21 15.89
N PHE A 157 14.87 20.57 16.42
CA PHE A 157 14.35 21.93 16.44
C PHE A 157 13.86 22.32 17.83
N PRO A 158 14.76 22.38 18.83
CA PRO A 158 14.38 22.60 20.23
C PRO A 158 13.73 23.98 20.49
N ASP A 159 13.97 24.95 19.62
CA ASP A 159 13.37 26.28 19.68
C ASP A 159 12.08 26.43 18.90
N ALA A 160 11.60 25.36 18.23
CA ALA A 160 10.36 25.39 17.47
C ALA A 160 9.14 25.49 18.40
N GLU A 161 8.37 26.54 18.24
CA GLU A 161 7.11 26.74 18.99
C GLU A 161 5.89 26.26 18.22
N LYS A 162 5.95 26.30 16.86
CA LYS A 162 4.82 26.00 15.98
C LYS A 162 5.15 24.86 15.03
N VAL A 163 4.25 23.88 14.94
CA VAL A 163 4.37 22.73 14.04
C VAL A 163 3.15 22.67 13.12
N SER A 164 3.39 22.56 11.82
CA SER A 164 2.37 22.26 10.82
C SER A 164 2.31 20.77 10.54
N LEU A 165 1.10 20.20 10.49
CA LEU A 165 0.85 18.85 10.04
C LEU A 165 0.25 18.95 8.62
N LEU A 166 1.06 18.67 7.60
CA LEU A 166 0.68 18.76 6.17
C LEU A 166 0.38 17.35 5.63
N TYR A 167 -0.87 17.11 5.23
CA TYR A 167 -1.30 15.77 4.83
C TYR A 167 -2.54 15.74 3.94
N CYS A 168 -2.75 14.60 3.25
CA CYS A 168 -3.97 14.32 2.49
C CYS A 168 -5.08 13.82 3.40
N SER A 169 -6.17 14.58 3.52
CA SER A 169 -7.31 14.21 4.33
C SER A 169 -8.17 13.08 3.74
N ALA A 170 -7.98 12.75 2.46
CA ALA A 170 -8.62 11.60 1.82
C ALA A 170 -7.92 10.27 2.15
N GLU A 171 -6.71 10.30 2.74
CA GLU A 171 -5.94 9.11 3.11
C GLU A 171 -6.11 8.77 4.60
N PRO A 172 -6.76 7.64 4.95
CA PRO A 172 -6.94 7.22 6.35
C PRO A 172 -5.62 7.00 7.10
N ASN A 173 -4.60 6.46 6.42
CA ASN A 173 -3.24 6.29 6.94
C ASN A 173 -2.61 7.61 7.39
N SER A 174 -2.79 8.68 6.63
CA SER A 174 -2.26 10.00 6.94
C SER A 174 -2.94 10.62 8.16
N LYS A 175 -4.28 10.53 8.23
CA LYS A 175 -5.05 10.98 9.39
C LYS A 175 -4.60 10.31 10.68
N TYR A 176 -4.50 8.98 10.68
CA TYR A 176 -4.05 8.21 11.82
C TYR A 176 -2.68 8.70 12.33
N GLN A 177 -1.73 8.89 11.43
CA GLN A 177 -0.38 9.32 11.78
C GLN A 177 -0.35 10.75 12.35
N VAL A 178 -1.06 11.69 11.75
CA VAL A 178 -1.06 13.08 12.24
C VAL A 178 -1.76 13.23 13.58
N GLU A 179 -2.83 12.46 13.86
CA GLU A 179 -3.47 12.42 15.17
C GLU A 179 -2.50 11.89 16.23
N GLU A 180 -1.76 10.85 15.92
CA GLU A 180 -0.75 10.27 16.82
C GLU A 180 0.43 11.22 17.03
N ILE A 181 0.99 11.82 15.98
CA ILE A 181 2.07 12.82 16.09
C ILE A 181 1.64 14.02 16.93
N ARG A 182 0.43 14.55 16.71
CA ARG A 182 -0.12 15.63 17.54
C ARG A 182 -0.12 15.24 19.01
N ARG A 183 -0.65 14.06 19.31
CA ARG A 183 -0.69 13.54 20.69
C ARG A 183 0.71 13.43 21.30
N GLN A 184 1.69 12.93 20.54
CA GLN A 184 3.08 12.81 21.01
C GLN A 184 3.72 14.19 21.23
N LEU A 185 3.56 15.13 20.31
CA LEU A 185 4.10 16.50 20.45
C LEU A 185 3.52 17.21 21.67
N VAL A 186 2.23 17.04 21.95
CA VAL A 186 1.61 17.58 23.17
C VAL A 186 2.21 16.93 24.42
N ASN A 187 2.43 15.62 24.45
CA ASN A 187 3.09 14.92 25.54
C ASN A 187 4.55 15.39 25.76
N LEU A 188 5.22 15.82 24.70
CA LEU A 188 6.57 16.40 24.73
C LEU A 188 6.59 17.88 25.14
N GLY A 189 5.43 18.49 25.41
CA GLY A 189 5.31 19.82 25.96
C GLY A 189 4.93 20.92 24.97
N LEU A 190 4.72 20.62 23.69
CA LEU A 190 4.17 21.59 22.75
C LEU A 190 2.71 21.90 23.10
N LYS A 191 2.33 23.17 23.00
CA LYS A 191 0.94 23.58 23.18
C LYS A 191 0.10 23.13 21.98
N ASP A 192 -1.01 22.45 22.20
CA ASP A 192 -1.89 21.98 21.12
C ASP A 192 -2.33 23.11 20.18
N ALA A 193 -2.56 24.32 20.69
CA ALA A 193 -2.89 25.50 19.88
C ALA A 193 -1.80 25.92 18.89
N ASN A 194 -0.58 25.45 19.08
CA ASN A 194 0.58 25.71 18.21
C ASN A 194 0.82 24.57 17.19
N ILE A 195 0.04 23.50 17.25
CA ILE A 195 0.10 22.41 16.29
C ILE A 195 -1.12 22.52 15.37
N LYS A 196 -0.90 22.79 14.08
CA LYS A 196 -2.00 23.09 13.16
C LYS A 196 -2.00 22.17 11.96
N ASP A 197 -3.21 21.69 11.59
CA ASP A 197 -3.45 20.89 10.39
C ASP A 197 -3.53 21.77 9.15
N PHE A 198 -2.81 21.34 8.12
CA PHE A 198 -2.88 21.86 6.76
C PHE A 198 -3.24 20.68 5.85
N ALA A 199 -4.53 20.41 5.80
CA ALA A 199 -5.05 19.26 5.06
C ALA A 199 -5.44 19.65 3.63
N PHE A 200 -4.98 18.89 2.67
CA PHE A 200 -5.44 18.91 1.28
C PHE A 200 -6.28 17.67 0.99
N THR A 201 -7.06 17.67 -0.08
CA THR A 201 -7.91 16.54 -0.46
C THR A 201 -7.32 15.73 -1.62
N ASP A 202 -6.57 16.38 -2.48
CA ASP A 202 -5.89 15.79 -3.63
C ASP A 202 -4.68 16.66 -4.05
N SER A 203 -3.99 16.28 -5.12
CA SER A 203 -2.80 16.98 -5.60
C SER A 203 -3.04 18.43 -6.06
N ASN A 204 -4.29 18.84 -6.37
CA ASN A 204 -4.58 20.19 -6.81
C ASN A 204 -4.48 21.20 -5.66
N ASP A 205 -4.81 20.77 -4.44
CA ASP A 205 -4.83 21.64 -3.26
C ASP A 205 -3.47 21.71 -2.53
N VAL A 206 -2.53 20.82 -2.84
CA VAL A 206 -1.23 20.69 -2.17
C VAL A 206 -0.49 22.02 -2.12
N SER A 207 -0.44 22.76 -3.23
CA SER A 207 0.33 24.00 -3.33
C SER A 207 -0.15 25.08 -2.35
N VAL A 208 -1.45 25.22 -2.19
CA VAL A 208 -2.05 26.20 -1.27
C VAL A 208 -1.77 25.83 0.18
N GLN A 209 -1.94 24.54 0.52
CA GLN A 209 -1.73 24.05 1.88
C GLN A 209 -0.25 24.06 2.27
N ALA A 210 0.66 23.68 1.36
CA ALA A 210 2.10 23.72 1.62
C ALA A 210 2.61 25.15 1.90
N ALA A 211 2.20 26.12 1.09
CA ALA A 211 2.56 27.53 1.32
C ALA A 211 1.99 28.06 2.64
N ALA A 212 0.74 27.70 2.97
CA ALA A 212 0.10 28.11 4.23
C ALA A 212 0.76 27.43 5.45
N ALA A 213 1.16 26.15 5.34
CA ALA A 213 1.88 25.43 6.37
C ALA A 213 3.23 26.08 6.67
N ALA A 214 3.99 26.41 5.63
CA ALA A 214 5.29 27.09 5.79
C ALA A 214 5.17 28.51 6.37
N ALA A 215 4.12 29.24 6.02
CA ALA A 215 3.87 30.58 6.55
C ALA A 215 3.48 30.57 8.05
N PHE A 216 2.98 29.44 8.55
CA PHE A 216 2.56 29.32 9.96
C PHE A 216 3.66 28.77 10.86
N ALA A 217 4.42 27.78 10.43
CA ALA A 217 5.21 26.92 11.31
C ALA A 217 6.71 27.15 11.24
N ASP A 218 7.37 26.81 12.35
CA ASP A 218 8.82 26.70 12.45
C ASP A 218 9.32 25.36 11.88
N VAL A 219 8.47 24.31 11.94
CA VAL A 219 8.72 22.97 11.40
C VAL A 219 7.44 22.39 10.79
N ILE A 220 7.54 21.76 9.64
CA ILE A 220 6.45 21.01 9.01
C ILE A 220 6.69 19.52 9.26
N TYR A 221 5.66 18.79 9.67
CA TYR A 221 5.62 17.34 9.62
C TYR A 221 4.74 16.87 8.47
N ILE A 222 5.25 15.94 7.66
CA ILE A 222 4.49 15.26 6.60
C ILE A 222 4.53 13.77 6.91
N PRO A 223 3.38 13.10 7.17
CA PRO A 223 3.34 11.67 7.46
C PRO A 223 3.74 10.81 6.25
N THR A 224 3.70 9.50 6.38
CA THR A 224 3.68 8.59 5.23
C THR A 224 2.37 8.80 4.47
N ASP A 225 2.43 9.62 3.41
CA ASP A 225 1.29 10.14 2.65
C ASP A 225 1.58 10.01 1.15
N ASN A 226 0.77 9.23 0.44
CA ASN A 226 1.04 8.90 -0.96
C ASN A 226 0.89 10.11 -1.89
N THR A 227 -0.09 10.96 -1.59
CA THR A 227 -0.32 12.19 -2.39
C THR A 227 0.80 13.19 -2.14
N ALA A 228 1.19 13.42 -0.88
CA ALA A 228 2.33 14.28 -0.55
C ALA A 228 3.63 13.75 -1.16
N ALA A 229 3.88 12.43 -1.12
CA ALA A 229 5.06 11.81 -1.72
C ALA A 229 5.15 12.03 -3.23
N SER A 230 4.01 11.94 -3.93
CA SER A 230 3.95 12.22 -5.37
C SER A 230 4.15 13.70 -5.71
N CYS A 231 3.96 14.60 -4.74
CA CYS A 231 4.06 16.05 -4.88
C CYS A 231 5.27 16.66 -4.14
N ALA A 232 6.21 15.84 -3.64
CA ALA A 232 7.27 16.30 -2.74
C ALA A 232 8.14 17.42 -3.33
N GLU A 233 8.47 17.37 -4.61
CA GLU A 233 9.22 18.43 -5.29
C GLU A 233 8.41 19.74 -5.40
N THR A 234 7.10 19.65 -5.64
CA THR A 234 6.19 20.81 -5.65
C THR A 234 6.14 21.44 -4.25
N ILE A 235 6.02 20.63 -3.21
CA ILE A 235 6.06 21.09 -1.82
C ILE A 235 7.37 21.81 -1.54
N ASN A 236 8.51 21.24 -1.92
CA ASN A 236 9.84 21.83 -1.74
C ASN A 236 9.95 23.24 -2.34
N GLY A 237 9.35 23.44 -3.52
CA GLY A 237 9.35 24.76 -4.20
C GLY A 237 8.54 25.84 -3.46
N LEU A 238 7.70 25.47 -2.48
CA LEU A 238 6.74 26.38 -1.84
C LEU A 238 7.03 26.64 -0.35
N ILE A 239 7.79 25.79 0.30
CA ILE A 239 8.04 25.85 1.75
C ILE A 239 9.21 26.76 2.13
N GLY A 240 9.97 27.28 1.16
CA GLY A 240 11.12 28.15 1.38
C GLY A 240 12.19 27.47 2.23
N ASN A 241 12.54 28.07 3.38
CA ASN A 241 13.52 27.52 4.32
C ASN A 241 12.89 26.77 5.51
N THR A 242 11.57 26.59 5.51
CA THR A 242 10.90 25.88 6.61
C THR A 242 11.27 24.40 6.56
N PRO A 243 11.91 23.86 7.61
CA PRO A 243 12.33 22.46 7.60
C PRO A 243 11.15 21.50 7.66
N VAL A 244 11.31 20.36 6.98
CA VAL A 244 10.30 19.28 6.97
C VAL A 244 10.87 18.03 7.61
N ILE A 245 10.18 17.51 8.61
CA ILE A 245 10.37 16.15 9.12
C ILE A 245 9.38 15.27 8.36
N ALA A 246 9.92 14.28 7.64
CA ALA A 246 9.16 13.43 6.75
C ALA A 246 8.89 12.05 7.36
N GLY A 247 7.69 11.53 7.15
CA GLY A 247 7.28 10.19 7.59
C GLY A 247 7.95 9.05 6.81
N GLU A 248 8.47 9.34 5.60
CA GLU A 248 9.11 8.32 4.75
C GLU A 248 10.22 8.91 3.87
N GLN A 249 11.05 8.01 3.28
CA GLN A 249 12.29 8.38 2.57
C GLN A 249 12.05 9.17 1.28
N GLY A 250 10.98 8.91 0.53
CA GLY A 250 10.69 9.59 -0.74
C GLY A 250 10.33 11.05 -0.51
N ILE A 251 9.48 11.33 0.48
CA ILE A 251 9.14 12.69 0.92
C ILE A 251 10.40 13.39 1.43
N CYS A 252 11.20 12.71 2.26
CA CYS A 252 12.44 13.28 2.78
C CYS A 252 13.39 13.65 1.67
N LYS A 253 13.59 12.80 0.68
CA LYS A 253 14.45 13.07 -0.47
C LYS A 253 13.95 14.24 -1.31
N GLY A 254 12.63 14.40 -1.44
CA GLY A 254 12.01 15.46 -2.23
C GLY A 254 11.97 16.82 -1.55
N CYS A 255 11.66 16.87 -0.24
CA CYS A 255 11.44 18.12 0.49
C CYS A 255 11.84 18.08 1.98
N GLY A 256 12.29 16.93 2.51
CA GLY A 256 12.58 16.80 3.94
C GLY A 256 14.04 17.06 4.31
N VAL A 257 14.27 17.36 5.59
CA VAL A 257 15.62 17.47 6.16
C VAL A 257 16.01 16.24 6.95
N ALA A 258 15.03 15.50 7.49
CA ALA A 258 15.23 14.24 8.20
C ALA A 258 13.99 13.34 8.12
N THR A 259 14.21 12.04 8.28
CA THR A 259 13.17 11.01 8.40
C THR A 259 13.64 9.88 9.29
N LEU A 260 12.73 9.26 10.00
CA LEU A 260 12.90 7.95 10.62
C LEU A 260 11.87 7.02 9.97
N SER A 261 12.32 6.28 8.97
CA SER A 261 11.47 5.49 8.08
C SER A 261 11.93 4.04 7.99
N ILE A 262 11.15 3.23 7.32
CA ILE A 262 11.50 1.86 6.95
C ILE A 262 12.09 1.80 5.54
N ASP A 263 12.71 0.67 5.21
CA ASP A 263 13.15 0.35 3.86
C ASP A 263 12.01 -0.32 3.08
N TYR A 264 11.43 0.40 2.13
CA TYR A 264 10.30 -0.08 1.34
C TYR A 264 10.64 -1.23 0.39
N TYR A 265 11.88 -1.30 -0.12
CA TYR A 265 12.32 -2.45 -0.89
C TYR A 265 12.33 -3.72 -0.03
N VAL A 266 12.89 -3.63 1.18
CA VAL A 266 12.90 -4.74 2.14
C VAL A 266 11.49 -5.13 2.58
N LEU A 267 10.60 -4.15 2.75
CA LEU A 267 9.17 -4.39 3.01
C LEU A 267 8.54 -5.21 1.87
N GLY A 268 8.76 -4.79 0.63
CA GLY A 268 8.30 -5.50 -0.56
C GLY A 268 8.85 -6.93 -0.64
N VAL A 269 10.14 -7.10 -0.36
CA VAL A 269 10.78 -8.43 -0.28
C VAL A 269 10.09 -9.33 0.75
N ALA A 270 9.73 -8.79 1.91
CA ALA A 270 9.01 -9.54 2.93
C ALA A 270 7.63 -10.00 2.41
N THR A 271 6.89 -9.09 1.76
CA THR A 271 5.58 -9.41 1.16
C THR A 271 5.70 -10.43 0.03
N GLY A 272 6.73 -10.34 -0.83
CA GLY A 272 7.00 -11.31 -1.89
C GLY A 272 7.29 -12.72 -1.38
N LYS A 273 8.05 -12.83 -0.27
CA LYS A 273 8.27 -14.12 0.42
C LYS A 273 6.99 -14.67 1.04
N MET A 274 6.08 -13.81 1.51
CA MET A 274 4.75 -14.25 1.96
C MET A 274 3.93 -14.80 0.79
N ALA A 275 3.93 -14.11 -0.36
CA ALA A 275 3.27 -14.56 -1.57
C ALA A 275 3.76 -15.93 -2.03
N ALA A 276 5.07 -16.14 -2.07
CA ALA A 276 5.67 -17.42 -2.45
C ALA A 276 5.29 -18.60 -1.53
N LYS A 277 4.91 -18.33 -0.27
CA LYS A 277 4.43 -19.37 0.65
C LYS A 277 2.94 -19.70 0.48
N ILE A 278 2.18 -18.76 -0.09
CA ILE A 278 0.75 -18.92 -0.34
C ILE A 278 0.54 -19.67 -1.66
N LEU A 279 1.33 -19.35 -2.68
CA LEU A 279 1.30 -19.96 -4.00
C LEU A 279 1.99 -21.33 -4.02
#